data_f86348ca8e09d0db47ce0a254843fc7f
#
_entry.id   f86348ca8e09d0db47ce0a254843fc7f
#
_cell.length_a   1.000
_cell.length_b   1.000
_cell.length_c   1.000
_cell.angle_alpha   90.00
_cell.angle_beta   90.00
_cell.angle_gamma   90.00
#
_symmetry.space_group_name_H-M   'P 1'
#
loop_
_entity.id
_entity.type
_entity.pdbx_description
1 polymer ?
#
loop_
_entity_poly.entity_id
_entity_poly.type
_entity_poly.pdbx_seq_one_letter_code
_entity_poly.pdbx_strand_id
1 'polypeptide(L)'
;MDPDNSSFNQKSKNDSLSVDLLTDLSDDLVSQLKAVGIISLKDIVIEGPFELSSKSGLSIDDSNFIHNLAIAYLEDMGIMEMRFTPATTIYNKRKKIGRISTGSRNFDKLLGGGIETNAITEVYGEFGTGKTQLCHTASVMVQLNHSEGGLAGGALYVDTENTFRPERIEIISRARHQDPNKILDNITVARAYSSAHQELILSESSRIIESQDIKLLIFDSAISLYRSEFLGLAALSLRQQRLNKLVHSIMRIAQTHQIAVLLANQVQSSPETGFGNMPFKAAGGNIFAHSSTYRIF
;
A
#
# COMPACT_ATOMS: atom_id res chain seq x y z
N MET A 1 -6.48 -13.45 -35.79
CA MET A 1 -5.56 -12.84 -34.81
C MET A 1 -6.11 -13.24 -33.47
N ASP A 2 -5.46 -14.20 -32.82
CA ASP A 2 -5.94 -14.90 -31.64
C ASP A 2 -5.92 -14.02 -30.38
N PRO A 3 -7.01 -13.96 -29.59
CA PRO A 3 -7.06 -13.24 -28.31
C PRO A 3 -6.46 -14.01 -27.13
N ASP A 4 -5.88 -15.20 -27.32
CA ASP A 4 -5.54 -16.13 -26.23
C ASP A 4 -4.12 -16.02 -25.66
N ASN A 5 -3.31 -15.09 -26.13
CA ASN A 5 -1.88 -15.04 -25.73
C ASN A 5 -1.57 -14.16 -24.50
N SER A 6 -2.55 -13.41 -23.98
CA SER A 6 -2.33 -12.55 -22.80
C SER A 6 -2.59 -13.27 -21.46
N SER A 7 -3.46 -14.28 -21.46
CA SER A 7 -3.80 -15.06 -20.26
C SER A 7 -2.73 -16.11 -19.89
N PHE A 8 -1.95 -16.59 -20.86
CA PHE A 8 -0.88 -17.57 -20.61
C PHE A 8 0.35 -16.95 -19.93
N ASN A 9 0.65 -15.68 -20.22
CA ASN A 9 1.83 -15.00 -19.61
C ASN A 9 1.59 -14.53 -18.16
N GLN A 10 0.34 -14.32 -17.75
CA GLN A 10 0.01 -13.95 -16.36
C GLN A 10 -0.02 -15.17 -15.43
N LYS A 11 -0.50 -16.33 -15.88
CA LYS A 11 -0.45 -17.57 -15.10
C LYS A 11 0.98 -17.99 -14.75
N SER A 12 1.93 -17.85 -15.69
CA SER A 12 3.33 -18.26 -15.47
C SER A 12 4.08 -17.38 -14.47
N LYS A 13 3.70 -16.12 -14.27
CA LYS A 13 4.33 -15.23 -13.27
C LYS A 13 3.85 -15.47 -11.84
N ASN A 14 2.59 -15.86 -11.64
CA ASN A 14 2.05 -16.18 -10.31
C ASN A 14 2.55 -17.55 -9.79
N ASP A 15 2.76 -18.52 -10.67
CA ASP A 15 3.35 -19.81 -10.29
C ASP A 15 4.81 -19.67 -9.83
N SER A 16 5.52 -18.62 -10.26
CA SER A 16 6.94 -18.40 -9.94
C SER A 16 7.21 -17.93 -8.47
N LEU A 17 6.19 -17.61 -7.69
CA LEU A 17 6.31 -17.15 -6.31
C LEU A 17 5.41 -17.91 -5.33
N SER A 18 4.88 -19.07 -5.74
CA SER A 18 4.05 -19.92 -4.92
C SER A 18 4.79 -20.41 -3.66
N VAL A 19 4.06 -20.62 -2.57
CA VAL A 19 4.58 -21.29 -1.35
C VAL A 19 5.14 -22.70 -1.64
N ASP A 20 4.73 -23.32 -2.75
CA ASP A 20 5.26 -24.62 -3.20
C ASP A 20 6.76 -24.59 -3.54
N LEU A 21 7.35 -23.41 -3.71
CA LEU A 21 8.79 -23.25 -3.90
C LEU A 21 9.60 -23.54 -2.62
N LEU A 22 8.95 -23.52 -1.47
CA LEU A 22 9.59 -23.82 -0.20
C LEU A 22 9.72 -25.34 -0.02
N THR A 23 10.58 -25.96 -0.83
CA THR A 23 10.80 -27.42 -0.82
C THR A 23 11.32 -27.98 0.50
N ASP A 24 11.79 -27.13 1.40
CA ASP A 24 12.21 -27.49 2.76
C ASP A 24 11.03 -27.69 3.72
N LEU A 25 9.81 -27.37 3.29
CA LEU A 25 8.58 -27.56 4.06
C LEU A 25 7.89 -28.88 3.65
N SER A 26 7.23 -29.51 4.61
CA SER A 26 6.36 -30.66 4.30
C SER A 26 5.10 -30.22 3.55
N ASP A 27 4.54 -31.12 2.73
CA ASP A 27 3.30 -30.87 1.99
C ASP A 27 2.13 -30.49 2.93
N ASP A 28 2.13 -31.03 4.17
CA ASP A 28 1.12 -30.69 5.18
C ASP A 28 1.22 -29.21 5.60
N LEU A 29 2.44 -28.69 5.83
CA LEU A 29 2.67 -27.29 6.18
C LEU A 29 2.27 -26.35 5.03
N VAL A 30 2.65 -26.69 3.81
CA VAL A 30 2.24 -25.93 2.61
C VAL A 30 0.72 -25.91 2.48
N SER A 31 0.05 -27.06 2.68
CA SER A 31 -1.40 -27.14 2.63
C SER A 31 -2.07 -26.33 3.74
N GLN A 32 -1.50 -26.31 4.94
CA GLN A 32 -1.97 -25.51 6.07
C GLN A 32 -1.87 -24.00 5.79
N LEU A 33 -0.77 -23.54 5.18
CA LEU A 33 -0.61 -22.15 4.77
C LEU A 33 -1.65 -21.77 3.71
N LYS A 34 -1.84 -22.60 2.69
CA LYS A 34 -2.84 -22.36 1.64
C LYS A 34 -4.27 -22.32 2.17
N ALA A 35 -4.59 -23.15 3.15
CA ALA A 35 -5.93 -23.19 3.77
C ALA A 35 -6.30 -21.87 4.46
N VAL A 36 -5.33 -21.07 4.91
CA VAL A 36 -5.54 -19.76 5.53
C VAL A 36 -5.29 -18.59 4.56
N GLY A 37 -5.20 -18.87 3.25
CA GLY A 37 -5.08 -17.87 2.20
C GLY A 37 -3.65 -17.38 1.92
N ILE A 38 -2.63 -18.04 2.49
CA ILE A 38 -1.21 -17.72 2.23
C ILE A 38 -0.76 -18.62 1.07
N ILE A 39 -0.71 -18.06 -0.13
CA ILE A 39 -0.45 -18.81 -1.36
C ILE A 39 0.89 -18.47 -2.03
N SER A 40 1.49 -17.34 -1.65
CA SER A 40 2.76 -16.87 -2.21
C SER A 40 3.80 -16.57 -1.15
N LEU A 41 5.08 -16.55 -1.55
CA LEU A 41 6.19 -16.11 -0.70
C LEU A 41 6.01 -14.66 -0.22
N LYS A 42 5.39 -13.82 -1.05
CA LYS A 42 5.08 -12.43 -0.69
C LYS A 42 4.06 -12.35 0.43
N ASP A 43 3.03 -13.20 0.42
CA ASP A 43 2.03 -13.24 1.49
C ASP A 43 2.68 -13.57 2.83
N ILE A 44 3.62 -14.53 2.86
CA ILE A 44 4.39 -14.87 4.06
C ILE A 44 5.12 -13.65 4.62
N VAL A 45 5.81 -12.89 3.75
CA VAL A 45 6.58 -11.71 4.16
C VAL A 45 5.68 -10.57 4.60
N ILE A 46 4.55 -10.34 3.92
CA ILE A 46 3.60 -9.28 4.24
C ILE A 46 2.91 -9.53 5.59
N GLU A 47 2.52 -10.76 5.86
CA GLU A 47 1.92 -11.11 7.16
C GLU A 47 2.94 -10.97 8.30
N GLY A 48 4.15 -11.46 8.10
CA GLY A 48 5.16 -11.56 9.14
C GLY A 48 4.90 -12.71 10.11
N PRO A 49 5.89 -13.12 10.93
CA PRO A 49 5.85 -14.39 11.66
C PRO A 49 4.74 -14.46 12.70
N PHE A 50 4.42 -13.38 13.39
CA PHE A 50 3.38 -13.38 14.43
C PHE A 50 1.99 -13.62 13.84
N GLU A 51 1.65 -12.93 12.76
CA GLU A 51 0.36 -13.10 12.07
C GLU A 51 0.29 -14.46 11.37
N LEU A 52 1.40 -14.90 10.80
CA LEU A 52 1.52 -16.23 10.21
C LEU A 52 1.17 -17.32 11.25
N SER A 53 1.77 -17.24 12.43
CA SER A 53 1.47 -18.13 13.56
C SER A 53 -0.01 -18.07 13.97
N SER A 54 -0.54 -16.84 14.13
CA SER A 54 -1.93 -16.64 14.57
C SER A 54 -2.96 -17.17 13.59
N LYS A 55 -2.74 -17.00 12.27
CA LYS A 55 -3.66 -17.44 11.22
C LYS A 55 -3.56 -18.93 10.94
N SER A 56 -2.35 -19.46 10.86
CA SER A 56 -2.10 -20.85 10.47
C SER A 56 -2.14 -21.83 11.64
N GLY A 57 -2.04 -21.36 12.89
CA GLY A 57 -1.91 -22.23 14.07
C GLY A 57 -0.53 -22.84 14.23
N LEU A 58 0.45 -22.44 13.43
CA LEU A 58 1.86 -22.87 13.57
C LEU A 58 2.49 -22.27 14.82
N SER A 59 3.55 -22.91 15.32
CA SER A 59 4.36 -22.32 16.39
C SER A 59 5.01 -21.02 15.91
N ILE A 60 5.36 -20.13 16.84
CA ILE A 60 6.08 -18.90 16.49
C ILE A 60 7.47 -19.19 15.91
N ASP A 61 8.11 -20.26 16.35
CA ASP A 61 9.43 -20.67 15.85
C ASP A 61 9.35 -21.18 14.42
N ASP A 62 8.36 -22.03 14.09
CA ASP A 62 8.11 -22.48 12.71
C ASP A 62 7.74 -21.28 11.80
N SER A 63 6.92 -20.38 12.31
CA SER A 63 6.52 -19.17 11.58
C SER A 63 7.71 -18.25 11.30
N ASN A 64 8.64 -18.10 12.25
CA ASN A 64 9.89 -17.37 12.05
C ASN A 64 10.78 -18.07 11.00
N PHE A 65 10.89 -19.39 11.07
CA PHE A 65 11.65 -20.17 10.09
C PHE A 65 11.10 -19.99 8.67
N ILE A 66 9.80 -20.21 8.51
CA ILE A 66 9.11 -20.07 7.21
C ILE A 66 9.24 -18.63 6.66
N HIS A 67 9.08 -17.64 7.51
CA HIS A 67 9.21 -16.23 7.13
C HIS A 67 10.64 -15.89 6.66
N ASN A 68 11.67 -16.36 7.39
CA ASN A 68 13.05 -16.15 6.99
C ASN A 68 13.42 -16.88 5.70
N LEU A 69 12.87 -18.09 5.50
CA LEU A 69 13.04 -18.86 4.28
C LEU A 69 12.44 -18.13 3.07
N ALA A 70 11.21 -17.60 3.21
CA ALA A 70 10.55 -16.81 2.16
C ALA A 70 11.35 -15.54 1.81
N ILE A 71 11.88 -14.84 2.81
CA ILE A 71 12.76 -13.68 2.58
C ILE A 71 13.99 -14.10 1.77
N ALA A 72 14.68 -15.17 2.15
CA ALA A 72 15.88 -15.64 1.47
C ALA A 72 15.62 -15.97 -0.01
N TYR A 73 14.49 -16.63 -0.31
CA TYR A 73 14.07 -16.88 -1.69
C TYR A 73 13.80 -15.60 -2.49
N LEU A 74 13.12 -14.62 -1.88
CA LEU A 74 12.82 -13.35 -2.54
C LEU A 74 14.07 -12.47 -2.71
N GLU A 75 15.05 -12.55 -1.80
CA GLU A 75 16.36 -11.93 -1.92
C GLU A 75 17.14 -12.53 -3.11
N ASP A 76 17.16 -13.85 -3.24
CA ASP A 76 17.86 -14.59 -4.30
C ASP A 76 17.26 -14.29 -5.68
N MET A 77 15.94 -14.15 -5.76
CA MET A 77 15.22 -13.73 -6.97
C MET A 77 15.39 -12.24 -7.31
N GLY A 78 16.05 -11.46 -6.43
CA GLY A 78 16.23 -10.01 -6.61
C GLY A 78 14.94 -9.17 -6.43
N ILE A 79 13.88 -9.77 -5.88
CA ILE A 79 12.60 -9.09 -5.56
C ILE A 79 12.74 -8.27 -4.28
N MET A 80 13.45 -8.80 -3.30
CA MET A 80 13.84 -8.08 -2.08
C MET A 80 15.32 -7.71 -2.10
N GLU A 81 15.69 -6.75 -1.27
CA GLU A 81 17.10 -6.39 -1.12
C GLU A 81 17.80 -7.40 -0.21
N MET A 82 19.02 -7.79 -0.58
CA MET A 82 19.87 -8.64 0.26
C MET A 82 20.11 -7.98 1.62
N ARG A 83 20.26 -8.79 2.70
CA ARG A 83 20.50 -8.31 4.08
C ARG A 83 21.65 -7.33 4.20
N PHE A 84 22.68 -7.51 3.39
CA PHE A 84 23.85 -6.63 3.32
C PHE A 84 24.07 -6.22 1.88
N THR A 85 23.75 -4.97 1.55
CA THR A 85 23.88 -4.42 0.21
C THR A 85 24.75 -3.17 0.24
N PRO A 86 25.76 -3.03 -0.64
CA PRO A 86 26.54 -1.80 -0.73
C PRO A 86 25.66 -0.59 -1.01
N ALA A 87 25.92 0.53 -0.35
CA ALA A 87 25.15 1.76 -0.52
C ALA A 87 25.08 2.24 -1.98
N THR A 88 26.14 1.99 -2.77
CA THR A 88 26.18 2.30 -4.20
C THR A 88 25.12 1.51 -5.00
N THR A 89 24.88 0.25 -4.64
CA THR A 89 23.83 -0.58 -5.25
C THR A 89 22.46 -0.03 -4.93
N ILE A 90 22.21 0.31 -3.64
CA ILE A 90 20.96 0.95 -3.20
C ILE A 90 20.76 2.28 -3.94
N TYR A 91 21.77 3.11 -4.03
CA TYR A 91 21.72 4.39 -4.75
C TYR A 91 21.34 4.22 -6.22
N ASN A 92 21.91 3.23 -6.90
CA ASN A 92 21.61 2.95 -8.30
C ASN A 92 20.19 2.40 -8.50
N LYS A 93 19.67 1.59 -7.57
CA LYS A 93 18.27 1.15 -7.55
C LYS A 93 17.34 2.35 -7.35
N ARG A 94 17.65 3.24 -6.38
CA ARG A 94 16.82 4.42 -6.10
C ARG A 94 16.72 5.39 -7.27
N LYS A 95 17.73 5.49 -8.14
CA LYS A 95 17.65 6.28 -9.38
C LYS A 95 16.57 5.79 -10.35
N LYS A 96 16.19 4.51 -10.25
CA LYS A 96 15.20 3.86 -11.12
C LYS A 96 13.81 3.74 -10.47
N ILE A 97 13.64 4.26 -9.26
CA ILE A 97 12.35 4.23 -8.55
C ILE A 97 11.29 4.97 -9.37
N GLY A 98 10.12 4.33 -9.48
CA GLY A 98 8.96 4.94 -10.13
C GLY A 98 8.40 6.11 -9.31
N ARG A 99 7.91 7.13 -9.99
CA ARG A 99 7.22 8.27 -9.38
C ARG A 99 5.97 8.58 -10.16
N ILE A 100 4.89 8.87 -9.42
CA ILE A 100 3.60 9.26 -9.99
C ILE A 100 3.47 10.77 -9.81
N SER A 101 3.29 11.51 -10.89
CA SER A 101 3.02 12.95 -10.82
C SER A 101 1.73 13.20 -10.03
N THR A 102 1.73 14.21 -9.19
CA THR A 102 0.54 14.72 -8.49
C THR A 102 -0.38 15.53 -9.41
N GLY A 103 0.06 15.77 -10.64
CA GLY A 103 -0.60 16.69 -11.58
C GLY A 103 -0.27 18.16 -11.35
N SER A 104 0.57 18.48 -10.38
CA SER A 104 1.05 19.82 -10.05
C SER A 104 2.58 19.86 -10.08
N ARG A 105 3.17 20.63 -10.99
CA ARG A 105 4.64 20.75 -11.12
C ARG A 105 5.33 21.21 -9.84
N ASN A 106 4.72 22.11 -9.08
CA ASN A 106 5.29 22.61 -7.83
C ASN A 106 5.25 21.53 -6.74
N PHE A 107 4.17 20.76 -6.69
CA PHE A 107 4.04 19.67 -5.73
C PHE A 107 4.98 18.52 -6.08
N ASP A 108 5.08 18.16 -7.35
CA ASP A 108 6.04 17.15 -7.81
C ASP A 108 7.49 17.56 -7.48
N LYS A 109 7.84 18.83 -7.67
CA LYS A 109 9.16 19.35 -7.28
C LYS A 109 9.41 19.21 -5.77
N LEU A 110 8.41 19.48 -4.93
CA LEU A 110 8.49 19.31 -3.47
C LEU A 110 8.76 17.84 -3.09
N LEU A 111 8.12 16.90 -3.82
CA LEU A 111 8.29 15.45 -3.63
C LEU A 111 9.51 14.85 -4.34
N GLY A 112 10.35 15.66 -4.99
CA GLY A 112 11.49 15.16 -5.75
C GLY A 112 11.11 14.41 -7.03
N GLY A 113 9.93 14.72 -7.60
CA GLY A 113 9.44 14.17 -8.87
C GLY A 113 8.05 13.54 -8.82
N GLY A 114 7.42 13.49 -7.66
CA GLY A 114 6.08 12.92 -7.47
C GLY A 114 6.00 11.87 -6.36
N ILE A 115 4.88 11.18 -6.26
CA ILE A 115 4.63 10.13 -5.27
C ILE A 115 5.52 8.92 -5.59
N GLU A 116 6.41 8.57 -4.68
CA GLU A 116 7.46 7.56 -4.89
C GLU A 116 6.94 6.14 -4.65
N THR A 117 7.34 5.16 -5.48
CA THR A 117 7.11 3.74 -5.21
C THR A 117 8.00 3.23 -4.09
N ASN A 118 7.65 2.10 -3.48
CA ASN A 118 8.34 1.51 -2.31
C ASN A 118 8.30 2.42 -1.06
N ALA A 119 7.38 3.37 -1.03
CA ALA A 119 7.30 4.39 0.00
C ALA A 119 5.84 4.74 0.35
N ILE A 120 5.64 5.24 1.56
CA ILE A 120 4.37 5.82 2.01
C ILE A 120 4.48 7.34 1.93
N THR A 121 3.59 7.95 1.16
CA THR A 121 3.35 9.40 1.15
C THR A 121 2.07 9.69 1.93
N GLU A 122 2.18 10.41 3.04
CA GLU A 122 1.05 10.88 3.84
C GLU A 122 0.74 12.33 3.51
N VAL A 123 -0.52 12.62 3.17
CA VAL A 123 -1.05 13.97 3.07
C VAL A 123 -2.07 14.18 4.19
N TYR A 124 -1.88 15.20 5.00
CA TYR A 124 -2.78 15.47 6.13
C TYR A 124 -3.15 16.95 6.18
N GLY A 125 -4.32 17.25 6.72
CA GLY A 125 -4.83 18.61 6.77
C GLY A 125 -6.28 18.66 7.20
N GLU A 126 -6.81 19.88 7.35
CA GLU A 126 -8.21 20.13 7.70
C GLU A 126 -9.18 19.64 6.61
N PHE A 127 -10.45 19.58 6.97
CA PHE A 127 -11.50 19.30 5.99
C PHE A 127 -11.47 20.36 4.86
N GLY A 128 -11.70 19.93 3.63
CA GLY A 128 -11.74 20.82 2.47
C GLY A 128 -10.37 21.20 1.87
N THR A 129 -9.23 20.75 2.41
CA THR A 129 -7.89 21.08 1.91
C THR A 129 -7.48 20.35 0.63
N GLY A 130 -8.34 19.47 0.09
CA GLY A 130 -8.10 18.81 -1.21
C GLY A 130 -7.44 17.43 -1.14
N LYS A 131 -7.28 16.80 0.02
CA LYS A 131 -6.69 15.46 0.18
C LYS A 131 -7.34 14.41 -0.73
N THR A 132 -8.67 14.27 -0.65
CA THR A 132 -9.46 13.37 -1.53
C THR A 132 -9.30 13.74 -3.00
N GLN A 133 -9.19 15.04 -3.34
CA GLN A 133 -8.96 15.48 -4.73
C GLN A 133 -7.59 15.04 -5.23
N LEU A 134 -6.57 15.07 -4.37
CA LEU A 134 -5.26 14.53 -4.70
C LEU A 134 -5.32 13.01 -4.89
N CYS A 135 -6.05 12.28 -4.04
CA CYS A 135 -6.27 10.84 -4.18
C CYS A 135 -6.92 10.50 -5.53
N HIS A 136 -8.01 11.20 -5.90
CA HIS A 136 -8.65 11.04 -7.21
C HIS A 136 -7.69 11.38 -8.38
N THR A 137 -6.94 12.46 -8.26
CA THR A 137 -5.97 12.85 -9.29
C THR A 137 -4.87 11.80 -9.44
N ALA A 138 -4.31 11.32 -8.33
CA ALA A 138 -3.28 10.29 -8.35
C ALA A 138 -3.78 8.98 -8.96
N SER A 139 -5.07 8.60 -8.74
CA SER A 139 -5.70 7.42 -9.36
C SER A 139 -5.78 7.51 -10.89
N VAL A 140 -5.88 8.71 -11.44
CA VAL A 140 -5.80 8.94 -12.89
C VAL A 140 -4.35 8.99 -13.35
N MET A 141 -3.51 9.74 -12.64
CA MET A 141 -2.12 9.98 -13.03
C MET A 141 -1.28 8.71 -13.09
N VAL A 142 -1.50 7.76 -12.18
CA VAL A 142 -0.75 6.48 -12.15
C VAL A 142 -0.89 5.68 -13.44
N GLN A 143 -2.02 5.82 -14.13
CA GLN A 143 -2.36 5.09 -15.35
C GLN A 143 -1.71 5.68 -16.60
N LEU A 144 -1.24 6.91 -16.54
CA LEU A 144 -0.56 7.56 -17.66
C LEU A 144 0.78 6.87 -17.96
N ASN A 145 1.29 7.08 -19.17
CA ASN A 145 2.62 6.59 -19.53
C ASN A 145 3.71 7.24 -18.69
N HIS A 146 4.87 6.60 -18.59
CA HIS A 146 6.02 7.14 -17.85
C HIS A 146 6.45 8.54 -18.35
N SER A 147 6.35 8.81 -19.65
CA SER A 147 6.65 10.13 -20.25
C SER A 147 5.67 11.22 -19.83
N GLU A 148 4.49 10.85 -19.34
CA GLU A 148 3.43 11.74 -18.86
C GLU A 148 3.37 11.83 -17.33
N GLY A 149 4.32 11.17 -16.65
CA GLY A 149 4.42 11.16 -15.20
C GLY A 149 3.59 10.08 -14.51
N GLY A 150 3.17 9.04 -15.24
CA GLY A 150 2.48 7.87 -14.71
C GLY A 150 3.40 6.65 -14.59
N LEU A 151 2.80 5.50 -14.26
CA LEU A 151 3.46 4.18 -14.20
C LEU A 151 2.77 3.15 -15.08
N ALA A 152 1.84 3.55 -15.94
CA ALA A 152 1.05 2.72 -16.84
C ALA A 152 0.34 1.54 -16.14
N GLY A 153 -0.09 1.71 -14.88
CA GLY A 153 -0.75 0.68 -14.09
C GLY A 153 -1.98 1.18 -13.35
N GLY A 154 -2.74 0.29 -12.70
CA GLY A 154 -3.98 0.60 -12.02
C GLY A 154 -3.82 1.23 -10.63
N ALA A 155 -4.95 1.59 -10.02
CA ALA A 155 -5.04 2.06 -8.64
C ALA A 155 -6.00 1.18 -7.82
N LEU A 156 -5.60 0.85 -6.58
CA LEU A 156 -6.48 0.30 -5.57
C LEU A 156 -6.82 1.41 -4.56
N TYR A 157 -8.11 1.76 -4.49
CA TYR A 157 -8.62 2.84 -3.65
C TYR A 157 -9.42 2.26 -2.48
N VAL A 158 -8.89 2.35 -1.27
CA VAL A 158 -9.58 1.96 -0.04
C VAL A 158 -10.31 3.18 0.52
N ASP A 159 -11.64 3.17 0.37
CA ASP A 159 -12.54 4.25 0.79
C ASP A 159 -13.16 3.92 2.15
N THR A 160 -12.83 4.71 3.17
CA THR A 160 -13.36 4.54 4.54
C THR A 160 -14.40 5.59 4.92
N GLU A 161 -14.56 6.66 4.13
CA GLU A 161 -15.43 7.79 4.40
C GLU A 161 -16.57 7.95 3.38
N ASN A 162 -16.66 7.02 2.42
CA ASN A 162 -17.60 7.11 1.30
C ASN A 162 -17.43 8.39 0.47
N THR A 163 -16.20 8.71 0.14
CA THR A 163 -15.82 9.94 -0.55
C THR A 163 -15.38 9.73 -1.99
N PHE A 164 -15.20 8.49 -2.44
CA PHE A 164 -14.91 8.19 -3.84
C PHE A 164 -16.05 8.64 -4.75
N ARG A 165 -15.71 9.39 -5.80
CA ARG A 165 -16.67 9.95 -6.77
C ARG A 165 -16.21 9.66 -8.20
N PRO A 166 -16.84 8.67 -8.89
CA PRO A 166 -16.53 8.33 -10.27
C PRO A 166 -16.67 9.54 -11.21
N GLU A 167 -17.64 10.43 -10.96
CA GLU A 167 -17.86 11.65 -11.74
C GLU A 167 -16.64 12.59 -11.67
N ARG A 168 -15.94 12.56 -10.54
CA ARG A 168 -14.71 13.35 -10.40
C ARG A 168 -13.56 12.75 -11.19
N ILE A 169 -13.43 11.42 -11.18
CA ILE A 169 -12.48 10.70 -12.03
C ILE A 169 -12.73 11.02 -13.50
N GLU A 170 -13.99 11.00 -13.95
CA GLU A 170 -14.37 11.36 -15.33
C GLU A 170 -13.88 12.77 -15.71
N ILE A 171 -14.14 13.76 -14.86
CA ILE A 171 -13.72 15.17 -15.11
C ILE A 171 -12.19 15.26 -15.23
N ILE A 172 -11.45 14.61 -14.31
CA ILE A 172 -9.98 14.62 -14.30
C ILE A 172 -9.44 13.92 -15.55
N SER A 173 -10.01 12.77 -15.93
CA SER A 173 -9.61 12.01 -17.11
C SER A 173 -9.76 12.82 -18.39
N ARG A 174 -10.93 13.46 -18.59
CA ARG A 174 -11.18 14.35 -19.74
C ARG A 174 -10.19 15.53 -19.79
N ALA A 175 -9.89 16.14 -18.64
CA ALA A 175 -8.92 17.22 -18.54
C ALA A 175 -7.48 16.78 -18.87
N ARG A 176 -7.21 15.46 -18.83
CA ARG A 176 -5.93 14.83 -19.18
C ARG A 176 -5.97 14.17 -20.57
N HIS A 177 -7.01 14.41 -21.37
CA HIS A 177 -7.22 13.82 -22.70
C HIS A 177 -7.22 12.26 -22.67
N GLN A 178 -7.69 11.68 -21.55
CA GLN A 178 -7.84 10.24 -21.37
C GLN A 178 -9.31 9.83 -21.55
N ASP A 179 -9.52 8.58 -21.96
CA ASP A 179 -10.85 7.96 -21.98
C ASP A 179 -11.31 7.65 -20.55
N PRO A 180 -12.41 8.28 -20.05
CA PRO A 180 -12.87 8.09 -18.69
C PRO A 180 -13.25 6.65 -18.36
N ASN A 181 -13.81 5.89 -19.32
CA ASN A 181 -14.23 4.52 -19.09
C ASN A 181 -12.99 3.62 -18.83
N LYS A 182 -11.96 3.76 -19.67
CA LYS A 182 -10.71 3.02 -19.48
C LYS A 182 -10.04 3.36 -18.13
N ILE A 183 -10.06 4.64 -17.76
CA ILE A 183 -9.50 5.07 -16.48
C ILE A 183 -10.30 4.49 -15.30
N LEU A 184 -11.63 4.52 -15.37
CA LEU A 184 -12.50 3.98 -14.33
C LEU A 184 -12.35 2.45 -14.18
N ASP A 185 -12.24 1.72 -15.29
CA ASP A 185 -12.07 0.27 -15.31
C ASP A 185 -10.75 -0.19 -14.64
N ASN A 186 -9.73 0.68 -14.63
CA ASN A 186 -8.44 0.42 -14.00
C ASN A 186 -8.32 0.96 -12.56
N ILE A 187 -9.44 1.39 -11.95
CA ILE A 187 -9.50 1.77 -10.54
C ILE A 187 -10.36 0.76 -9.79
N THR A 188 -9.73 -0.08 -8.97
CA THR A 188 -10.46 -0.96 -8.05
C THR A 188 -10.76 -0.21 -6.77
N VAL A 189 -12.03 -0.13 -6.40
CA VAL A 189 -12.47 0.54 -5.17
C VAL A 189 -12.91 -0.50 -4.16
N ALA A 190 -12.29 -0.48 -2.98
CA ALA A 190 -12.67 -1.29 -1.83
C ALA A 190 -13.23 -0.41 -0.72
N ARG A 191 -14.50 -0.60 -0.37
CA ARG A 191 -15.15 0.19 0.68
C ARG A 191 -15.02 -0.50 2.04
N ALA A 192 -14.34 0.15 2.97
CA ALA A 192 -14.20 -0.35 4.32
C ALA A 192 -15.28 0.24 5.26
N TYR A 193 -15.93 -0.63 6.03
CA TYR A 193 -17.01 -0.25 6.95
C TYR A 193 -16.60 -0.30 8.42
N SER A 194 -15.49 -0.95 8.73
CA SER A 194 -14.90 -1.06 10.07
C SER A 194 -13.38 -1.16 9.99
N SER A 195 -12.69 -0.92 11.08
CA SER A 195 -11.24 -1.12 11.15
C SER A 195 -10.84 -2.56 10.85
N ALA A 196 -11.61 -3.54 11.33
CA ALA A 196 -11.41 -4.95 11.02
C ALA A 196 -11.62 -5.24 9.52
N HIS A 197 -12.63 -4.64 8.89
CA HIS A 197 -12.85 -4.78 7.45
C HIS A 197 -11.73 -4.11 6.63
N GLN A 198 -11.20 -2.98 7.09
CA GLN A 198 -10.02 -2.32 6.48
C GLN A 198 -8.77 -3.22 6.54
N GLU A 199 -8.55 -3.90 7.66
CA GLU A 199 -7.46 -4.88 7.82
C GLU A 199 -7.65 -6.10 6.90
N LEU A 200 -8.89 -6.60 6.74
CA LEU A 200 -9.22 -7.68 5.82
C LEU A 200 -8.95 -7.28 4.36
N ILE A 201 -9.42 -6.11 3.93
CA ILE A 201 -9.15 -5.57 2.58
C ILE A 201 -7.64 -5.51 2.32
N LEU A 202 -6.86 -5.05 3.31
CA LEU A 202 -5.41 -4.98 3.18
C LEU A 202 -4.79 -6.38 3.04
N SER A 203 -5.25 -7.38 3.79
CA SER A 203 -4.71 -8.75 3.70
C SER A 203 -5.01 -9.41 2.35
N GLU A 204 -6.09 -9.02 1.67
CA GLU A 204 -6.45 -9.52 0.35
C GLU A 204 -5.84 -8.71 -0.81
N SER A 205 -5.26 -7.53 -0.50
CA SER A 205 -4.81 -6.57 -1.51
C SER A 205 -3.69 -7.10 -2.40
N SER A 206 -2.80 -7.97 -1.89
CA SER A 206 -1.69 -8.55 -2.66
C SER A 206 -2.17 -9.22 -3.94
N ARG A 207 -3.23 -10.04 -3.84
CA ARG A 207 -3.82 -10.73 -5.00
C ARG A 207 -4.39 -9.73 -6.02
N ILE A 208 -5.07 -8.69 -5.55
CA ILE A 208 -5.64 -7.66 -6.43
C ILE A 208 -4.52 -6.85 -7.10
N ILE A 209 -3.48 -6.48 -6.34
CA ILE A 209 -2.32 -5.74 -6.85
C ILE A 209 -1.67 -6.50 -8.01
N GLU A 210 -1.48 -7.81 -7.87
CA GLU A 210 -0.83 -8.62 -8.91
C GLU A 210 -1.74 -8.88 -10.11
N SER A 211 -3.02 -9.23 -9.86
CA SER A 211 -3.95 -9.59 -10.94
C SER A 211 -4.36 -8.42 -11.82
N GLN A 212 -4.34 -7.19 -11.29
CA GLN A 212 -4.78 -5.98 -11.98
C GLN A 212 -3.66 -4.98 -12.26
N ASP A 213 -2.40 -5.39 -12.09
CA ASP A 213 -1.22 -4.54 -12.29
C ASP A 213 -1.32 -3.19 -11.56
N ILE A 214 -1.74 -3.22 -10.28
CA ILE A 214 -1.87 -2.03 -9.45
C ILE A 214 -0.48 -1.45 -9.15
N LYS A 215 -0.31 -0.14 -9.37
CA LYS A 215 0.91 0.61 -9.07
C LYS A 215 0.73 1.65 -7.96
N LEU A 216 -0.52 1.90 -7.56
CA LEU A 216 -0.85 2.85 -6.50
C LEU A 216 -1.91 2.27 -5.56
N LEU A 217 -1.60 2.23 -4.27
CA LEU A 217 -2.53 1.92 -3.20
C LEU A 217 -2.90 3.19 -2.45
N ILE A 218 -4.18 3.49 -2.33
CA ILE A 218 -4.71 4.69 -1.67
C ILE A 218 -5.55 4.29 -0.47
N PHE A 219 -5.37 4.99 0.66
CA PHE A 219 -6.30 4.97 1.79
C PHE A 219 -6.88 6.37 2.01
N ASP A 220 -8.18 6.55 1.84
CA ASP A 220 -8.90 7.78 2.13
C ASP A 220 -10.09 7.54 3.08
N SER A 221 -9.87 7.68 4.39
CA SER A 221 -8.61 7.95 5.09
C SER A 221 -8.13 6.73 5.88
N ALA A 222 -6.83 6.67 6.14
CA ALA A 222 -6.24 5.51 6.83
C ALA A 222 -6.69 5.36 8.30
N ILE A 223 -7.14 6.42 8.96
CA ILE A 223 -7.36 6.47 10.42
C ILE A 223 -8.81 6.66 10.84
N SER A 224 -9.72 7.06 9.95
CA SER A 224 -11.08 7.47 10.34
C SER A 224 -11.82 6.39 11.12
N LEU A 225 -11.79 5.13 10.67
CA LEU A 225 -12.47 4.01 11.31
C LEU A 225 -11.87 3.69 12.69
N TYR A 226 -10.55 3.75 12.84
CA TYR A 226 -9.90 3.54 14.13
C TYR A 226 -10.27 4.64 15.14
N ARG A 227 -10.47 5.87 14.69
CA ARG A 227 -10.89 6.96 15.57
C ARG A 227 -12.34 6.84 16.00
N SER A 228 -13.22 6.35 15.14
CA SER A 228 -14.64 6.18 15.44
C SER A 228 -14.91 4.97 16.34
N GLU A 229 -14.12 3.89 16.21
CA GLU A 229 -14.33 2.65 16.96
C GLU A 229 -13.62 2.62 18.32
N PHE A 230 -12.40 3.17 18.40
CA PHE A 230 -11.57 3.13 19.62
C PHE A 230 -11.60 4.49 20.32
N LEU A 231 -12.66 4.71 21.09
CA LEU A 231 -12.91 5.97 21.79
C LEU A 231 -12.31 5.99 23.20
N GLY A 232 -11.92 7.17 23.65
CA GLY A 232 -11.43 7.40 25.00
C GLY A 232 -10.01 6.88 25.27
N LEU A 233 -9.49 7.22 26.46
CA LEU A 233 -8.12 6.89 26.86
C LEU A 233 -7.90 5.39 27.08
N ALA A 234 -8.91 4.67 27.55
CA ALA A 234 -8.81 3.23 27.82
C ALA A 234 -8.56 2.43 26.52
N ALA A 235 -9.10 2.87 25.38
CA ALA A 235 -8.91 2.21 24.10
C ALA A 235 -7.65 2.70 23.33
N LEU A 236 -6.95 3.71 23.85
CA LEU A 236 -5.84 4.35 23.14
C LEU A 236 -4.71 3.38 22.83
N SER A 237 -4.30 2.54 23.78
CA SER A 237 -3.21 1.57 23.59
C SER A 237 -3.55 0.56 22.49
N LEU A 238 -4.76 -0.01 22.51
CA LEU A 238 -5.22 -0.96 21.51
C LEU A 238 -5.31 -0.30 20.13
N ARG A 239 -5.85 0.92 20.05
CA ARG A 239 -5.88 1.69 18.80
C ARG A 239 -4.47 1.88 18.22
N GLN A 240 -3.51 2.26 19.06
CA GLN A 240 -2.13 2.47 18.63
C GLN A 240 -1.48 1.16 18.15
N GLN A 241 -1.70 0.05 18.83
CA GLN A 241 -1.19 -1.26 18.41
C GLN A 241 -1.75 -1.66 17.02
N ARG A 242 -3.07 -1.54 16.82
CA ARG A 242 -3.70 -1.88 15.54
C ARG A 242 -3.25 -0.96 14.40
N LEU A 243 -3.14 0.34 14.65
CA LEU A 243 -2.62 1.29 13.67
C LEU A 243 -1.17 1.00 13.29
N ASN A 244 -0.34 0.66 14.27
CA ASN A 244 1.06 0.29 14.01
C ASN A 244 1.13 -0.95 13.11
N LYS A 245 0.34 -1.98 13.42
CA LYS A 245 0.21 -3.18 12.58
C LYS A 245 -0.23 -2.83 11.16
N LEU A 246 -1.29 -2.03 11.00
CA LEU A 246 -1.79 -1.59 9.70
C LEU A 246 -0.69 -0.92 8.86
N VAL A 247 0.00 0.08 9.44
CA VAL A 247 1.01 0.86 8.72
C VAL A 247 2.22 0.01 8.33
N HIS A 248 2.65 -0.90 9.21
CA HIS A 248 3.72 -1.85 8.88
C HIS A 248 3.33 -2.82 7.77
N SER A 249 2.08 -3.30 7.74
CA SER A 249 1.57 -4.14 6.64
C SER A 249 1.50 -3.36 5.34
N ILE A 250 1.03 -2.11 5.36
CA ILE A 250 1.05 -1.22 4.19
C ILE A 250 2.48 -1.02 3.66
N MET A 251 3.46 -0.79 4.55
CA MET A 251 4.86 -0.61 4.14
C MET A 251 5.42 -1.88 3.49
N ARG A 252 5.15 -3.06 4.07
CA ARG A 252 5.58 -4.33 3.47
C ARG A 252 4.96 -4.55 2.09
N ILE A 253 3.67 -4.26 1.92
CA ILE A 253 3.00 -4.31 0.61
C ILE A 253 3.68 -3.37 -0.39
N ALA A 254 3.94 -2.11 0.00
CA ALA A 254 4.61 -1.13 -0.86
C ALA A 254 5.97 -1.65 -1.36
N GLN A 255 6.77 -2.22 -0.47
CA GLN A 255 8.12 -2.74 -0.76
C GLN A 255 8.09 -4.04 -1.57
N THR A 256 7.25 -5.00 -1.17
CA THR A 256 7.19 -6.32 -1.80
C THR A 256 6.61 -6.25 -3.22
N HIS A 257 5.62 -5.39 -3.44
CA HIS A 257 5.02 -5.19 -4.77
C HIS A 257 5.60 -4.00 -5.54
N GLN A 258 6.54 -3.26 -4.95
CA GLN A 258 7.19 -2.10 -5.55
C GLN A 258 6.20 -1.04 -6.04
N ILE A 259 5.13 -0.80 -5.28
CA ILE A 259 4.08 0.16 -5.58
C ILE A 259 4.20 1.43 -4.74
N ALA A 260 3.55 2.50 -5.18
CA ALA A 260 3.38 3.72 -4.40
C ALA A 260 2.20 3.57 -3.43
N VAL A 261 2.31 4.21 -2.25
CA VAL A 261 1.20 4.31 -1.30
C VAL A 261 0.92 5.77 -1.00
N LEU A 262 -0.36 6.16 -1.08
CA LEU A 262 -0.85 7.48 -0.72
C LEU A 262 -1.88 7.35 0.41
N LEU A 263 -1.57 7.95 1.57
CA LEU A 263 -2.47 7.99 2.73
C LEU A 263 -3.03 9.40 2.89
N ALA A 264 -4.34 9.55 2.80
CA ALA A 264 -5.03 10.75 3.26
C ALA A 264 -5.29 10.63 4.77
N ASN A 265 -4.94 11.69 5.52
CA ASN A 265 -5.10 11.72 6.96
C ASN A 265 -5.72 13.04 7.42
N GLN A 266 -6.43 12.97 8.54
CA GLN A 266 -7.05 14.12 9.17
C GLN A 266 -6.10 14.76 10.18
N VAL A 267 -6.39 15.98 10.59
CA VAL A 267 -5.74 16.64 11.72
C VAL A 267 -6.57 16.54 12.99
N GLN A 268 -5.91 16.69 14.13
CA GLN A 268 -6.53 16.90 15.42
C GLN A 268 -5.96 18.16 16.05
N SER A 269 -6.79 18.90 16.79
CA SER A 269 -6.34 20.05 17.57
C SER A 269 -5.31 19.59 18.61
N SER A 270 -4.23 20.35 18.76
CA SER A 270 -3.27 20.14 19.84
C SER A 270 -3.59 21.15 20.96
N PRO A 271 -3.92 20.70 22.17
CA PRO A 271 -4.15 21.61 23.31
C PRO A 271 -2.86 22.32 23.79
N GLU A 272 -1.71 21.88 23.37
CA GLU A 272 -0.41 22.46 23.71
C GLU A 272 -0.04 23.61 22.75
N THR A 273 -0.85 24.66 22.70
CA THR A 273 -0.55 25.89 21.96
C THR A 273 0.28 26.84 22.79
N GLY A 274 1.59 26.57 22.92
CA GLY A 274 2.58 27.59 23.24
C GLY A 274 2.90 28.41 21.99
N PHE A 275 3.34 29.65 22.16
CA PHE A 275 3.75 30.55 21.08
C PHE A 275 4.73 29.82 20.11
N GLY A 276 4.32 29.65 18.85
CA GLY A 276 5.13 29.06 17.79
C GLY A 276 4.83 27.60 17.41
N ASN A 277 3.92 26.89 18.09
CA ASN A 277 3.52 25.54 17.70
C ASN A 277 2.33 25.56 16.72
N MET A 278 2.39 24.68 15.70
CA MET A 278 1.25 24.48 14.80
C MET A 278 0.02 24.04 15.62
N PRO A 279 -1.14 24.68 15.43
CA PRO A 279 -2.36 24.38 16.18
C PRO A 279 -2.93 22.97 15.88
N PHE A 280 -2.42 22.33 14.84
CA PHE A 280 -2.89 21.04 14.36
C PHE A 280 -1.75 20.02 14.27
N LYS A 281 -2.02 18.79 14.72
CA LYS A 281 -1.15 17.62 14.53
C LYS A 281 -1.89 16.60 13.67
N ALA A 282 -1.16 15.84 12.84
CA ALA A 282 -1.75 14.73 12.11
C ALA A 282 -2.38 13.73 13.09
N ALA A 283 -3.56 13.25 12.77
CA ALA A 283 -4.21 12.20 13.55
C ALA A 283 -3.38 10.89 13.46
N GLY A 284 -3.40 10.06 14.54
CA GLY A 284 -2.58 8.84 14.62
C GLY A 284 -1.21 9.03 15.28
N GLY A 285 -0.84 10.28 15.60
CA GLY A 285 0.35 10.57 16.39
C GLY A 285 1.66 10.12 15.71
N ASN A 286 2.58 9.58 16.52
CA ASN A 286 3.92 9.22 16.06
C ASN A 286 3.97 8.01 15.13
N ILE A 287 2.95 7.14 15.09
CA ILE A 287 2.95 5.93 14.25
C ILE A 287 3.07 6.29 12.77
N PHE A 288 2.17 7.14 12.27
CA PHE A 288 2.26 7.61 10.88
C PHE A 288 3.49 8.49 10.67
N ALA A 289 3.89 9.28 11.69
CA ALA A 289 5.06 10.14 11.61
C ALA A 289 6.36 9.39 11.34
N HIS A 290 6.52 8.21 11.94
CA HIS A 290 7.75 7.41 11.79
C HIS A 290 7.71 6.45 10.61
N SER A 291 6.53 6.10 10.13
CA SER A 291 6.38 5.12 9.04
C SER A 291 6.23 5.76 7.66
N SER A 292 5.81 7.02 7.58
CA SER A 292 5.68 7.74 6.30
C SER A 292 7.02 8.28 5.84
N THR A 293 7.40 7.99 4.60
CA THR A 293 8.61 8.53 3.97
C THR A 293 8.46 10.02 3.68
N TYR A 294 7.29 10.41 3.20
CA TYR A 294 6.93 11.80 2.93
C TYR A 294 5.68 12.18 3.72
N ARG A 295 5.71 13.36 4.34
CA ARG A 295 4.56 13.91 5.08
C ARG A 295 4.34 15.35 4.67
N ILE A 296 3.10 15.63 4.26
CA ILE A 296 2.73 16.92 3.67
C ILE A 296 1.47 17.43 4.36
N PHE A 297 1.56 18.68 4.83
CA PHE A 297 0.46 19.41 5.45
C PHE A 297 -0.16 20.39 4.45
#